data_34baa4dbbe7c3939c11b148e2e266dce
#
_entry.id   34baa4dbbe7c3939c11b148e2e266dce
#
_cell.length_a   1.000
_cell.length_b   1.000
_cell.length_c   1.000
_cell.angle_alpha   90.00
_cell.angle_beta   90.00
_cell.angle_gamma   90.00
#
_symmetry.space_group_name_H-M   'P 1'
#
loop_
_entity.id
_entity.type
_entity.pdbx_description
1 polymer ?
#
loop_
_entity_poly.entity_id
_entity_poly.type
_entity_poly.pdbx_seq_one_letter_code
_entity_poly.pdbx_strand_id
1 'polypeptide(L)'
;RYARVALEAGKHVIVEKPLAPSAAQTEELVELARRKKVFLFEAVTTQYLENYAKIRELLPRIGTVKLVQCNFSQYSSRYDAFCAGDVQPAFDLACAGGALMDLNVYNISYIVGLFGEPNRVNYAANIDHGIDTSGILTMDYSGFKAVSMAAKDCGAPARYVIQGTKGYLLQKSTANFC
;
A
#
# COMPACT_ATOMS: atom_id res chain seq x y z
N ARG A 1 -0.01 18.38 -7.79
CA ARG A 1 0.24 19.58 -8.60
C ARG A 1 0.87 19.22 -9.96
N TYR A 2 2.05 18.61 -10.01
CA TYR A 2 2.77 18.34 -11.27
C TYR A 2 2.04 17.38 -12.21
N ALA A 3 1.43 16.32 -11.67
CA ALA A 3 0.64 15.36 -12.45
C ALA A 3 -0.49 16.06 -13.21
N ARG A 4 -1.25 16.96 -12.55
CA ARG A 4 -2.32 17.74 -13.18
C ARG A 4 -1.79 18.57 -14.36
N VAL A 5 -0.71 19.32 -14.17
CA VAL A 5 -0.12 20.17 -15.23
C VAL A 5 0.27 19.33 -16.44
N ALA A 6 0.91 18.16 -16.22
CA ALA A 6 1.31 17.27 -17.29
C ALA A 6 0.09 16.67 -18.05
N LEU A 7 -0.94 16.24 -17.30
CA LEU A 7 -2.18 15.73 -17.90
C LEU A 7 -2.91 16.82 -18.72
N GLU A 8 -2.99 18.05 -18.19
CA GLU A 8 -3.58 19.19 -18.90
C GLU A 8 -2.85 19.50 -20.21
N ALA A 9 -1.51 19.32 -20.21
CA ALA A 9 -0.68 19.44 -21.42
C ALA A 9 -0.76 18.21 -22.34
N GLY A 10 -1.66 17.25 -22.10
CA GLY A 10 -1.87 16.08 -22.92
C GLY A 10 -0.74 15.04 -22.86
N LYS A 11 -0.01 14.97 -21.76
CA LYS A 11 1.08 14.00 -21.56
C LYS A 11 0.58 12.77 -20.80
N HIS A 12 1.11 11.58 -21.15
CA HIS A 12 1.00 10.40 -20.31
C HIS A 12 1.83 10.60 -19.05
N VAL A 13 1.33 10.15 -17.90
CA VAL A 13 1.97 10.44 -16.60
C VAL A 13 2.10 9.16 -15.78
N ILE A 14 3.27 8.97 -15.17
CA ILE A 14 3.50 8.01 -14.09
C ILE A 14 3.79 8.84 -12.84
N VAL A 15 3.05 8.59 -11.77
CA VAL A 15 3.20 9.28 -10.48
C VAL A 15 3.75 8.31 -9.45
N GLU A 16 4.68 8.75 -8.62
CA GLU A 16 5.10 7.99 -7.45
C GLU A 16 3.93 7.69 -6.52
N LYS A 17 4.04 6.57 -5.82
CA LYS A 17 3.06 6.15 -4.81
C LYS A 17 3.17 7.05 -3.54
N PRO A 18 2.07 7.33 -2.88
CA PRO A 18 0.68 7.13 -3.33
C PRO A 18 0.31 8.13 -4.42
N LEU A 19 -0.59 7.75 -5.31
CA LEU A 19 -1.00 8.57 -6.47
C LEU A 19 -1.44 9.97 -6.05
N ALA A 20 -2.17 10.09 -4.95
CA ALA A 20 -2.55 11.34 -4.31
C ALA A 20 -2.84 11.11 -2.81
N PRO A 21 -2.81 12.18 -1.98
CA PRO A 21 -3.11 12.09 -0.55
C PRO A 21 -4.55 11.70 -0.21
N SER A 22 -5.50 11.82 -1.15
CA SER A 22 -6.90 11.49 -0.91
C SER A 22 -7.58 10.87 -2.13
N ALA A 23 -8.65 10.11 -1.90
CA ALA A 23 -9.48 9.52 -2.95
C ALA A 23 -10.03 10.58 -3.91
N ALA A 24 -10.55 11.70 -3.39
CA ALA A 24 -11.09 12.78 -4.21
C ALA A 24 -10.03 13.36 -5.18
N GLN A 25 -8.80 13.55 -4.72
CA GLN A 25 -7.72 14.02 -5.60
C GLN A 25 -7.31 12.96 -6.63
N THR A 26 -7.37 11.68 -6.26
CA THR A 26 -7.13 10.56 -7.18
C THR A 26 -8.19 10.55 -8.27
N GLU A 27 -9.47 10.65 -7.92
CA GLU A 27 -10.60 10.70 -8.85
C GLU A 27 -10.47 11.87 -9.82
N GLU A 28 -10.15 13.07 -9.34
CA GLU A 28 -9.91 14.24 -10.20
C GLU A 28 -8.81 13.99 -11.24
N LEU A 29 -7.70 13.38 -10.86
CA LEU A 29 -6.61 13.07 -11.79
C LEU A 29 -7.01 11.99 -12.79
N VAL A 30 -7.74 10.96 -12.37
CA VAL A 30 -8.24 9.88 -13.24
C VAL A 30 -9.24 10.45 -14.26
N GLU A 31 -10.18 11.29 -13.83
CA GLU A 31 -11.13 11.93 -14.73
C GLU A 31 -10.45 12.88 -15.72
N LEU A 32 -9.46 13.64 -15.24
CA LEU A 32 -8.68 14.51 -16.12
C LEU A 32 -7.94 13.71 -17.20
N ALA A 33 -7.29 12.61 -16.81
CA ALA A 33 -6.60 11.72 -17.76
C ALA A 33 -7.57 11.15 -18.81
N ARG A 34 -8.78 10.71 -18.39
CA ARG A 34 -9.83 10.22 -19.28
C ARG A 34 -10.28 11.30 -20.26
N ARG A 35 -10.56 12.52 -19.79
CA ARG A 35 -10.96 13.64 -20.64
C ARG A 35 -9.89 14.01 -21.68
N LYS A 36 -8.63 13.96 -21.27
CA LYS A 36 -7.48 14.24 -22.14
C LYS A 36 -7.06 13.06 -23.01
N LYS A 37 -7.65 11.88 -22.82
CA LYS A 37 -7.32 10.62 -23.52
C LYS A 37 -5.85 10.25 -23.39
N VAL A 38 -5.29 10.42 -22.21
CA VAL A 38 -3.91 10.06 -21.85
C VAL A 38 -3.89 9.03 -20.72
N PHE A 39 -2.78 8.32 -20.60
CA PHE A 39 -2.57 7.36 -19.51
C PHE A 39 -2.10 8.05 -18.25
N LEU A 40 -2.62 7.57 -17.13
CA LEU A 40 -2.15 7.90 -15.78
C LEU A 40 -1.86 6.58 -15.06
N PHE A 41 -0.65 6.41 -14.57
CA PHE A 41 -0.22 5.25 -13.81
C PHE A 41 0.31 5.68 -12.44
N GLU A 42 0.04 4.87 -11.44
CA GLU A 42 0.72 4.94 -10.15
C GLU A 42 1.92 3.99 -10.17
N ALA A 43 3.08 4.46 -9.67
CA ALA A 43 4.32 3.67 -9.64
C ALA A 43 4.33 2.67 -8.46
N VAL A 44 3.29 1.84 -8.35
CA VAL A 44 3.23 0.70 -7.43
C VAL A 44 3.62 -0.57 -8.18
N THR A 45 4.80 -1.10 -7.90
CA THR A 45 5.36 -2.27 -8.62
C THR A 45 4.69 -3.59 -8.24
N THR A 46 4.08 -3.66 -7.06
CA THR A 46 3.55 -4.87 -6.40
C THR A 46 2.83 -5.83 -7.35
N GLN A 47 1.87 -5.32 -8.14
CA GLN A 47 1.03 -6.15 -9.00
C GLN A 47 1.71 -6.61 -10.30
N TYR A 48 2.90 -6.08 -10.60
CA TYR A 48 3.69 -6.39 -11.79
C TYR A 48 4.82 -7.37 -11.52
N LEU A 49 5.04 -7.78 -10.27
CA LEU A 49 6.09 -8.70 -9.88
C LEU A 49 5.70 -10.15 -10.19
N GLU A 50 6.69 -10.97 -10.57
CA GLU A 50 6.49 -12.38 -10.90
C GLU A 50 5.91 -13.19 -9.74
N ASN A 51 6.38 -12.95 -8.50
CA ASN A 51 5.86 -13.61 -7.32
C ASN A 51 4.37 -13.29 -7.08
N TYR A 52 3.92 -12.06 -7.38
CA TYR A 52 2.52 -11.68 -7.30
C TYR A 52 1.67 -12.43 -8.35
N ALA A 53 2.15 -12.52 -9.59
CA ALA A 53 1.51 -13.30 -10.64
C ALA A 53 1.40 -14.78 -10.22
N LYS A 54 2.46 -15.33 -9.63
CA LYS A 54 2.49 -16.71 -9.14
C LYS A 54 1.50 -16.94 -7.99
N ILE A 55 1.36 -16.00 -7.09
CA ILE A 55 0.36 -16.05 -6.01
C ILE A 55 -1.06 -16.11 -6.60
N ARG A 56 -1.36 -15.25 -7.58
CA ARG A 56 -2.67 -15.28 -8.26
C ARG A 56 -2.96 -16.63 -8.91
N GLU A 57 -1.98 -17.24 -9.56
CA GLU A 57 -2.09 -18.57 -10.16
C GLU A 57 -2.38 -19.66 -9.10
N LEU A 58 -1.71 -19.57 -7.96
CA LEU A 58 -1.78 -20.60 -6.91
C LEU A 58 -2.99 -20.41 -5.96
N LEU A 59 -3.59 -19.21 -5.93
CA LEU A 59 -4.67 -18.88 -5.01
C LEU A 59 -5.84 -19.90 -5.03
N PRO A 60 -6.32 -20.41 -6.17
CA PRO A 60 -7.38 -21.42 -6.20
C PRO A 60 -7.00 -22.75 -5.53
N ARG A 61 -5.71 -23.07 -5.41
CA ARG A 61 -5.24 -24.35 -4.84
C ARG A 61 -5.37 -24.42 -3.33
N ILE A 62 -5.41 -23.29 -2.63
CA ILE A 62 -5.54 -23.25 -1.17
C ILE A 62 -7.01 -23.32 -0.68
N GLY A 63 -7.96 -23.45 -1.59
CA GLY A 63 -9.38 -23.51 -1.27
C GLY A 63 -9.96 -22.12 -0.94
N THR A 64 -10.96 -22.10 -0.05
CA THR A 64 -11.60 -20.82 0.35
C THR A 64 -10.69 -20.04 1.29
N VAL A 65 -10.33 -18.81 0.92
CA VAL A 65 -9.53 -17.91 1.77
C VAL A 65 -10.28 -17.58 3.05
N LYS A 66 -9.58 -17.58 4.18
CA LYS A 66 -10.10 -17.28 5.52
C LYS A 66 -9.38 -16.13 6.20
N LEU A 67 -8.06 -16.05 6.05
CA LEU A 67 -7.26 -14.98 6.63
C LEU A 67 -6.17 -14.52 5.64
N VAL A 68 -5.89 -13.23 5.65
CA VAL A 68 -4.75 -12.64 4.96
C VAL A 68 -3.96 -11.80 5.95
N GLN A 69 -2.64 -11.97 5.98
CA GLN A 69 -1.75 -11.20 6.84
C GLN A 69 -0.61 -10.65 6.00
N CYS A 70 -0.40 -9.33 6.08
CA CYS A 70 0.72 -8.66 5.43
C CYS A 70 1.50 -7.86 6.47
N ASN A 71 2.83 -7.93 6.41
CA ASN A 71 3.70 -7.14 7.25
C ASN A 71 4.83 -6.53 6.44
N PHE A 72 4.91 -5.19 6.47
CA PHE A 72 6.02 -4.41 5.96
C PHE A 72 6.52 -3.46 7.06
N SER A 73 7.33 -3.99 7.97
CA SER A 73 7.92 -3.22 9.06
C SER A 73 9.43 -3.09 8.82
N GLN A 74 9.89 -1.86 8.65
CA GLN A 74 11.28 -1.53 8.41
C GLN A 74 11.66 -0.30 9.20
N TYR A 75 12.61 -0.43 10.14
CA TYR A 75 13.15 0.73 10.83
C TYR A 75 13.71 1.72 9.80
N SER A 76 13.12 2.90 9.75
CA SER A 76 13.50 3.91 8.77
C SER A 76 14.85 4.53 9.15
N SER A 77 15.77 4.61 8.19
CA SER A 77 17.03 5.34 8.37
C SER A 77 16.84 6.84 8.66
N ARG A 78 15.62 7.36 8.53
CA ARG A 78 15.25 8.76 8.81
C ARG A 78 14.53 8.92 10.13
N TYR A 79 14.27 7.82 10.87
CA TYR A 79 13.47 7.89 12.09
C TYR A 79 14.20 8.62 13.22
N ASP A 80 15.50 8.38 13.40
CA ASP A 80 16.30 9.08 14.42
C ASP A 80 16.37 10.59 14.17
N ALA A 81 16.53 11.01 12.90
CA ALA A 81 16.51 12.42 12.52
C ALA A 81 15.13 13.05 12.78
N PHE A 82 14.05 12.32 12.47
CA PHE A 82 12.68 12.73 12.77
C PHE A 82 12.46 12.92 14.28
N CYS A 83 12.90 11.99 15.11
CA CYS A 83 12.83 12.12 16.58
C CYS A 83 13.63 13.32 17.09
N ALA A 84 14.71 13.69 16.41
CA ALA A 84 15.53 14.88 16.72
C ALA A 84 14.94 16.20 16.15
N GLY A 85 13.78 16.14 15.47
CA GLY A 85 13.09 17.31 14.91
C GLY A 85 13.42 17.64 13.46
N ASP A 86 14.27 16.85 12.77
CA ASP A 86 14.53 16.97 11.33
C ASP A 86 13.48 16.15 10.55
N VAL A 87 12.38 16.81 10.19
CA VAL A 87 11.22 16.18 9.55
C VAL A 87 11.45 16.04 8.05
N GLN A 88 11.74 14.84 7.60
CA GLN A 88 11.85 14.49 6.18
C GLN A 88 10.46 14.21 5.56
N PRO A 89 10.26 14.34 4.22
CA PRO A 89 8.96 14.12 3.57
C PRO A 89 8.27 12.80 3.90
N ALA A 90 9.01 11.74 4.17
CA ALA A 90 8.48 10.44 4.56
C ALA A 90 7.81 10.43 5.96
N PHE A 91 8.00 11.50 6.75
CA PHE A 91 7.40 11.75 8.07
C PHE A 91 6.62 13.07 8.11
N ASP A 92 6.29 13.66 6.96
CA ASP A 92 5.54 14.91 6.87
C ASP A 92 4.14 14.64 6.30
N LEU A 93 3.11 14.98 7.07
CA LEU A 93 1.71 14.86 6.64
C LEU A 93 1.42 15.65 5.36
N ALA A 94 2.06 16.82 5.17
CA ALA A 94 1.89 17.64 3.97
C ALA A 94 2.42 16.94 2.70
N CYS A 95 3.35 15.99 2.89
CA CYS A 95 3.92 15.17 1.83
C CYS A 95 3.27 13.78 1.71
N ALA A 96 2.14 13.54 2.40
CA ALA A 96 1.54 12.22 2.53
C ALA A 96 2.50 11.18 3.11
N GLY A 97 3.30 11.57 4.11
CA GLY A 97 4.17 10.70 4.89
C GLY A 97 3.40 9.82 5.86
N GLY A 98 4.13 9.09 6.71
CA GLY A 98 3.57 8.16 7.69
C GLY A 98 3.66 6.70 7.25
N ALA A 99 3.44 5.80 8.18
CA ALA A 99 3.54 4.37 7.93
C ALA A 99 2.44 3.85 6.99
N LEU A 100 1.22 4.39 7.13
CA LEU A 100 0.10 4.01 6.27
C LEU A 100 0.37 4.35 4.80
N MET A 101 0.73 5.58 4.53
CA MET A 101 0.84 6.12 3.18
C MET A 101 2.16 5.75 2.49
N ASP A 102 3.24 5.60 3.25
CA ASP A 102 4.56 5.36 2.68
C ASP A 102 4.89 3.86 2.54
N LEU A 103 4.56 3.03 3.53
CA LEU A 103 4.85 1.59 3.53
C LEU A 103 3.61 0.71 3.35
N ASN A 104 2.53 1.02 4.07
CA ASN A 104 1.35 0.16 4.05
C ASN A 104 0.61 0.18 2.70
N VAL A 105 0.81 1.21 1.90
CA VAL A 105 0.30 1.32 0.52
C VAL A 105 0.67 0.10 -0.33
N TYR A 106 1.85 -0.48 -0.14
CA TYR A 106 2.28 -1.70 -0.85
C TYR A 106 1.46 -2.93 -0.41
N ASN A 107 1.22 -3.08 0.90
CA ASN A 107 0.38 -4.15 1.43
C ASN A 107 -1.08 -3.99 0.96
N ILE A 108 -1.59 -2.75 0.99
CA ILE A 108 -2.94 -2.42 0.52
C ILE A 108 -3.06 -2.77 -0.96
N SER A 109 -2.12 -2.35 -1.79
CA SER A 109 -2.08 -2.67 -3.22
C SER A 109 -2.03 -4.18 -3.48
N TYR A 110 -1.29 -4.92 -2.65
CA TYR A 110 -1.23 -6.38 -2.71
C TYR A 110 -2.59 -7.02 -2.41
N ILE A 111 -3.23 -6.64 -1.31
CA ILE A 111 -4.50 -7.23 -0.87
C ILE A 111 -5.63 -6.84 -1.83
N VAL A 112 -5.76 -5.54 -2.12
CA VAL A 112 -6.85 -5.04 -2.99
C VAL A 112 -6.70 -5.54 -4.42
N GLY A 113 -5.48 -5.67 -4.91
CA GLY A 113 -5.22 -6.24 -6.23
C GLY A 113 -5.58 -7.73 -6.38
N LEU A 114 -5.53 -8.51 -5.27
CA LEU A 114 -5.93 -9.93 -5.25
C LEU A 114 -7.43 -10.12 -5.03
N PHE A 115 -8.05 -9.29 -4.20
CA PHE A 115 -9.39 -9.55 -3.64
C PHE A 115 -10.42 -8.44 -3.91
N GLY A 116 -10.00 -7.32 -4.52
CA GLY A 116 -10.87 -6.16 -4.71
C GLY A 116 -11.02 -5.33 -3.45
N GLU A 117 -12.00 -4.42 -3.45
CA GLU A 117 -12.26 -3.52 -2.33
C GLU A 117 -12.86 -4.27 -1.13
N PRO A 118 -12.41 -3.98 0.11
CA PRO A 118 -13.02 -4.51 1.32
C PRO A 118 -14.36 -3.81 1.62
N ASN A 119 -15.25 -4.49 2.33
CA ASN A 119 -16.52 -3.91 2.77
C ASN A 119 -16.33 -2.84 3.86
N ARG A 120 -15.29 -2.97 4.66
CA ARG A 120 -14.96 -2.07 5.77
C ARG A 120 -13.47 -2.12 6.06
N VAL A 121 -12.94 -0.97 6.49
CA VAL A 121 -11.56 -0.84 6.97
C VAL A 121 -11.53 -0.15 8.33
N ASN A 122 -10.54 -0.50 9.15
CA ASN A 122 -10.22 0.22 10.38
C ASN A 122 -8.70 0.27 10.56
N TYR A 123 -8.18 1.45 10.86
CA TYR A 123 -6.75 1.66 11.09
C TYR A 123 -6.48 2.11 12.52
N ALA A 124 -5.66 1.35 13.21
CA ALA A 124 -5.14 1.67 14.54
C ALA A 124 -3.65 2.03 14.40
N ALA A 125 -3.30 3.27 14.69
CA ALA A 125 -1.96 3.82 14.52
C ALA A 125 -1.27 4.08 15.85
N ASN A 126 0.04 3.89 15.88
CA ASN A 126 0.94 4.53 16.85
C ASN A 126 1.34 5.89 16.28
N ILE A 127 1.06 6.94 17.02
CA ILE A 127 1.32 8.33 16.59
C ILE A 127 2.52 8.86 17.36
N ASP A 128 3.51 9.37 16.65
CA ASP A 128 4.66 10.07 17.21
C ASP A 128 4.82 11.41 16.47
N HIS A 129 5.01 12.53 17.24
CA HIS A 129 5.10 13.89 16.70
C HIS A 129 4.00 14.25 15.67
N GLY A 130 2.77 13.71 15.88
CA GLY A 130 1.60 14.03 15.07
C GLY A 130 1.44 13.23 13.78
N ILE A 131 2.31 12.23 13.52
CA ILE A 131 2.21 11.35 12.35
C ILE A 131 2.22 9.87 12.77
N ASP A 132 1.61 9.00 11.97
CA ASP A 132 1.67 7.56 12.20
C ASP A 132 3.06 7.02 11.87
N THR A 133 3.74 6.44 12.84
CA THR A 133 5.05 5.79 12.68
C THR A 133 4.95 4.28 12.53
N SER A 134 3.87 3.69 13.03
CA SER A 134 3.48 2.31 12.78
C SER A 134 1.97 2.14 12.96
N GLY A 135 1.42 1.03 12.47
CA GLY A 135 0.01 0.77 12.64
C GLY A 135 -0.49 -0.53 12.03
N ILE A 136 -1.73 -0.86 12.40
CA ILE A 136 -2.44 -2.05 11.95
C ILE A 136 -3.70 -1.62 11.22
N LEU A 137 -3.81 -2.01 9.96
CA LEU A 137 -5.01 -1.85 9.16
C LEU A 137 -5.75 -3.19 9.10
N THR A 138 -6.98 -3.22 9.54
CA THR A 138 -7.88 -4.37 9.35
C THR A 138 -8.83 -4.10 8.18
N MET A 139 -9.06 -5.12 7.37
CA MET A 139 -9.93 -5.07 6.20
C MET A 139 -10.95 -6.21 6.28
N ASP A 140 -12.24 -5.86 6.24
CA ASP A 140 -13.34 -6.82 6.29
C ASP A 140 -13.82 -7.15 4.88
N TYR A 141 -13.72 -8.41 4.52
CA TYR A 141 -14.32 -8.99 3.32
C TYR A 141 -15.46 -9.95 3.71
N SER A 142 -16.40 -10.18 2.82
CA SER A 142 -17.62 -11.00 3.10
C SER A 142 -17.30 -12.44 3.52
N GLY A 143 -16.16 -13.01 3.11
CA GLY A 143 -15.80 -14.40 3.41
C GLY A 143 -14.56 -14.59 4.27
N PHE A 144 -13.79 -13.51 4.50
CA PHE A 144 -12.52 -13.56 5.22
C PHE A 144 -12.15 -12.20 5.84
N LYS A 145 -11.08 -12.19 6.62
CA LYS A 145 -10.50 -10.98 7.19
C LYS A 145 -9.05 -10.81 6.72
N ALA A 146 -8.64 -9.58 6.51
CA ALA A 146 -7.26 -9.25 6.25
C ALA A 146 -6.71 -8.29 7.31
N VAL A 147 -5.44 -8.47 7.66
CA VAL A 147 -4.67 -7.55 8.50
C VAL A 147 -3.40 -7.15 7.78
N SER A 148 -3.14 -5.86 7.79
CA SER A 148 -1.97 -5.26 7.18
C SER A 148 -1.23 -4.41 8.19
N MET A 149 0.04 -4.71 8.42
CA MET A 149 0.90 -4.02 9.37
C MET A 149 2.02 -3.31 8.64
N ALA A 150 2.30 -2.09 9.05
CA ALA A 150 3.48 -1.37 8.60
C ALA A 150 4.09 -0.58 9.75
N ALA A 151 5.41 -0.47 9.75
CA ALA A 151 6.15 0.28 10.76
C ALA A 151 7.39 0.93 10.15
N LYS A 152 7.70 2.13 10.63
CA LYS A 152 8.91 2.92 10.32
C LYS A 152 9.77 3.13 11.57
N ASP A 153 9.21 2.89 12.75
CA ASP A 153 9.79 3.02 14.08
C ASP A 153 10.34 1.70 14.64
N CYS A 154 10.04 0.58 14.01
CA CYS A 154 10.54 -0.73 14.37
C CYS A 154 10.67 -1.63 13.12
N GLY A 155 11.38 -2.75 13.27
CA GLY A 155 11.61 -3.71 12.20
C GLY A 155 11.06 -5.10 12.53
N ALA A 156 10.59 -5.81 11.50
CA ALA A 156 10.23 -7.22 11.60
C ALA A 156 10.46 -7.91 10.24
N PRO A 157 10.61 -9.25 10.20
CA PRO A 157 10.66 -9.95 8.93
C PRO A 157 9.41 -9.69 8.08
N ALA A 158 9.61 -9.33 6.81
CA ALA A 158 8.51 -9.21 5.87
C ALA A 158 7.83 -10.56 5.71
N ARG A 159 6.50 -10.56 5.81
CA ARG A 159 5.72 -11.78 5.73
C ARG A 159 4.33 -11.49 5.17
N TYR A 160 3.97 -12.20 4.10
CA TYR A 160 2.65 -12.17 3.48
C TYR A 160 2.11 -13.58 3.51
N VAL A 161 1.01 -13.80 4.20
CA VAL A 161 0.38 -15.11 4.38
C VAL A 161 -1.06 -15.04 3.94
N ILE A 162 -1.45 -15.91 3.02
CA ILE A 162 -2.85 -16.10 2.62
C ILE A 162 -3.24 -17.51 3.07
N GLN A 163 -4.20 -17.61 3.99
CA GLN A 163 -4.64 -18.87 4.57
C GLN A 163 -5.98 -19.28 3.98
N GLY A 164 -6.03 -20.44 3.41
CA GLY A 164 -7.24 -21.05 2.87
C GLY A 164 -7.61 -22.36 3.58
N THR A 165 -8.76 -22.91 3.23
CA THR A 165 -9.27 -24.14 3.83
C THR A 165 -8.50 -25.41 3.45
N LYS A 166 -7.65 -25.34 2.41
CA LYS A 166 -6.87 -26.49 1.91
C LYS A 166 -5.35 -26.26 1.97
N GLY A 167 -4.90 -25.13 2.50
CA GLY A 167 -3.49 -24.78 2.60
C GLY A 167 -3.27 -23.29 2.76
N TYR A 168 -2.02 -22.87 2.57
CA TYR A 168 -1.66 -21.45 2.65
C TYR A 168 -0.58 -21.11 1.61
N LEU A 169 -0.50 -19.82 1.29
CA LEU A 169 0.60 -19.25 0.52
C LEU A 169 1.42 -18.35 1.45
N LEU A 170 2.73 -18.45 1.35
CA LEU A 170 3.68 -17.66 2.15
C LEU A 170 4.70 -17.00 1.24
N GLN A 171 4.76 -15.66 1.27
CA GLN A 171 5.84 -14.86 0.70
C GLN A 171 6.69 -14.28 1.84
N LYS A 172 8.02 -14.40 1.73
CA LYS A 172 9.00 -13.95 2.74
C LYS A 172 9.74 -12.67 2.34
N SER A 173 9.33 -12.03 1.26
CA SER A 173 9.81 -10.70 0.82
C SER A 173 8.70 -9.66 0.97
N THR A 174 9.07 -8.38 0.93
CA THR A 174 8.08 -7.29 0.90
C THR A 174 7.29 -7.31 -0.42
N ALA A 175 6.10 -6.66 -0.43
CA ALA A 175 5.24 -6.64 -1.60
C ALA A 175 5.80 -5.87 -2.80
N ASN A 176 6.84 -5.08 -2.61
CA ASN A 176 7.53 -4.30 -3.65
C ASN A 176 8.87 -4.93 -4.07
N PHE A 177 9.14 -6.17 -3.66
CA PHE A 177 10.39 -6.88 -3.94
C PHE A 177 10.13 -8.34 -4.30
N CYS A 178 10.88 -8.86 -5.28
CA CYS A 178 10.88 -10.29 -5.64
C CYS A 178 11.87 -11.09 -4.80
#